data_a699a490400383e919a1a9fbfc42560f
#
_entry.id   a699a490400383e919a1a9fbfc42560f
#
_cell.length_a   1.000
_cell.length_b   1.000
_cell.length_c   1.000
_cell.angle_alpha   90.00
_cell.angle_beta   90.00
_cell.angle_gamma   90.00
#
_symmetry.space_group_name_H-M   'P 1'
#
loop_
_entity.id
_entity.type
_entity.pdbx_description
1 polymer ?
#
loop_
_entity_poly.entity_id
_entity_poly.type
_entity_poly.pdbx_seq_one_letter_code
_entity_poly.pdbx_strand_id
1 'polypeptide(L)'
;MQDISILYVPSNARELHSWIAILNNEWVGNIHLQLEPNKQIKFLDAWVHENHRRQGIFRKLWDTRWSFVQQHYKGYKAYAWCKPMSLPLLLEKGFIEGDNCVYVEKIIEDIKPPFEQCFVSC
;
A
#
# COMPACT_ATOMS: atom_id res chain seq x y z
N MET A 1 -6.90 -21.33 -12.42
CA MET A 1 -6.43 -20.17 -11.63
C MET A 1 -5.90 -19.11 -12.56
N GLN A 2 -6.34 -17.89 -12.39
CA GLN A 2 -5.94 -16.81 -13.28
C GLN A 2 -4.71 -16.11 -12.74
N ASP A 3 -3.76 -15.84 -13.61
CA ASP A 3 -2.55 -15.16 -13.20
C ASP A 3 -2.73 -13.67 -13.31
N ILE A 4 -2.47 -12.99 -12.21
CA ILE A 4 -2.53 -11.54 -12.16
C ILE A 4 -1.11 -11.02 -12.22
N SER A 5 -0.83 -10.18 -13.19
CA SER A 5 0.46 -9.53 -13.32
C SER A 5 0.40 -8.14 -12.72
N ILE A 6 1.43 -7.75 -11.99
CA ILE A 6 1.51 -6.41 -11.43
C ILE A 6 2.61 -5.65 -12.17
N LEU A 7 2.25 -4.56 -12.80
CA LEU A 7 3.18 -3.74 -13.56
C LEU A 7 3.51 -2.47 -12.78
N TYR A 8 4.79 -2.21 -12.59
CA TYR A 8 5.24 -1.00 -11.90
C TYR A 8 5.41 0.13 -12.90
N VAL A 9 4.82 1.28 -12.59
CA VAL A 9 4.83 2.44 -13.47
C VAL A 9 5.24 3.67 -12.66
N PRO A 10 6.52 4.05 -12.69
CA PRO A 10 6.95 5.26 -11.99
C PRO A 10 6.61 6.52 -12.78
N SER A 11 6.41 7.62 -12.08
CA SER A 11 6.25 8.92 -12.71
C SER A 11 7.17 9.91 -12.02
N ASN A 12 8.12 10.45 -12.77
CA ASN A 12 9.10 11.38 -12.20
C ASN A 12 8.53 12.76 -11.93
N ALA A 13 7.46 13.12 -12.60
CA ALA A 13 6.94 14.49 -12.53
C ALA A 13 6.41 14.86 -11.15
N ARG A 14 5.95 13.87 -10.36
CA ARG A 14 5.38 14.14 -9.04
C ARG A 14 5.89 13.16 -8.00
N GLU A 15 6.98 12.50 -8.29
CA GLU A 15 7.49 11.44 -7.42
C GLU A 15 6.40 10.43 -7.07
N LEU A 16 5.60 10.10 -8.05
CA LEU A 16 4.49 9.18 -7.92
C LEU A 16 4.92 7.80 -8.39
N HIS A 17 4.64 6.79 -7.60
CA HIS A 17 4.89 5.40 -7.96
C HIS A 17 3.55 4.68 -8.02
N SER A 18 3.36 3.92 -9.08
CA SER A 18 2.08 3.25 -9.31
C SER A 18 2.31 1.80 -9.67
N TRP A 19 1.34 0.97 -9.33
CA TRP A 19 1.32 -0.44 -9.70
C TRP A 19 -0.04 -0.74 -10.30
N ILE A 20 -0.03 -1.42 -11.42
CA ILE A 20 -1.25 -1.73 -12.17
C ILE A 20 -1.42 -3.23 -12.20
N ALA A 21 -2.60 -3.71 -11.87
CA ALA A 21 -2.91 -5.12 -11.96
C ALA A 21 -3.52 -5.43 -13.33
N ILE A 22 -2.96 -6.41 -14.00
CA ILE A 22 -3.40 -6.83 -15.33
C ILE A 22 -3.87 -8.28 -15.24
N LEU A 23 -5.05 -8.55 -15.74
CA LEU A 23 -5.62 -9.88 -15.79
C LEU A 23 -6.24 -10.08 -17.17
N ASN A 24 -5.79 -11.11 -17.89
CA ASN A 24 -6.26 -11.38 -19.24
C ASN A 24 -6.13 -10.17 -20.17
N ASN A 25 -4.98 -9.48 -20.07
CA ASN A 25 -4.68 -8.29 -20.85
C ASN A 25 -5.59 -7.10 -20.55
N GLU A 26 -6.29 -7.13 -19.43
CA GLU A 26 -7.13 -6.01 -19.04
C GLU A 26 -6.60 -5.39 -17.74
N TRP A 27 -6.71 -4.08 -17.67
CA TRP A 27 -6.34 -3.34 -16.47
C TRP A 27 -7.50 -3.48 -15.47
N VAL A 28 -7.26 -4.22 -14.39
CA VAL A 28 -8.32 -4.53 -13.42
C VAL A 28 -8.13 -3.88 -12.06
N GLY A 29 -7.04 -3.17 -11.85
CA GLY A 29 -6.84 -2.47 -10.58
C GLY A 29 -5.56 -1.68 -10.57
N ASN A 30 -5.40 -0.81 -9.57
CA ASN A 30 -4.17 -0.05 -9.40
C ASN A 30 -4.02 0.39 -7.95
N ILE A 31 -2.79 0.78 -7.62
CA ILE A 31 -2.47 1.32 -6.31
C ILE A 31 -1.29 2.27 -6.49
N HIS A 32 -1.20 3.29 -5.66
CA HIS A 32 -0.20 4.33 -5.82
C HIS A 32 0.41 4.74 -4.50
N LEU A 33 1.57 5.38 -4.58
CA LEU A 33 2.12 6.13 -3.45
C LEU A 33 2.77 7.40 -3.99
N GLN A 34 2.89 8.38 -3.13
CA GLN A 34 3.56 9.63 -3.49
C GLN A 34 4.63 9.93 -2.45
N LEU A 35 5.85 10.20 -2.93
CA LEU A 35 6.92 10.62 -2.05
C LEU A 35 6.73 12.09 -1.72
N GLU A 36 6.96 12.45 -0.49
CA GLU A 36 6.81 13.81 -0.01
C GLU A 36 8.09 14.28 0.68
N PRO A 37 8.24 15.58 0.92
CA PRO A 37 9.41 16.08 1.63
C PRO A 37 9.54 15.51 3.03
N ASN A 38 10.74 15.59 3.58
CA ASN A 38 11.01 15.18 4.96
C ASN A 38 10.82 13.69 5.20
N LYS A 39 11.16 12.88 4.21
CA LYS A 39 11.10 11.42 4.32
C LYS A 39 9.70 10.92 4.68
N GLN A 40 8.72 11.41 3.97
CA GLN A 40 7.34 10.98 4.16
C GLN A 40 6.81 10.35 2.89
N ILE A 41 5.93 9.38 3.04
CA ILE A 41 5.28 8.71 1.93
C ILE A 41 3.78 8.73 2.17
N LYS A 42 3.04 9.25 1.22
CA LYS A 42 1.58 9.21 1.27
C LYS A 42 1.10 8.00 0.47
N PHE A 43 0.40 7.11 1.11
CA PHE A 43 -0.23 5.98 0.44
C PHE A 43 -1.56 6.45 -0.10
N LEU A 44 -1.72 6.32 -1.41
CA LEU A 44 -2.92 6.76 -2.10
C LEU A 44 -3.89 5.60 -2.27
N ASP A 45 -5.14 5.93 -2.58
CA ASP A 45 -6.20 4.94 -2.68
C ASP A 45 -5.91 3.88 -3.73
N ALA A 46 -6.36 2.67 -3.45
CA ALA A 46 -6.33 1.58 -4.41
C ALA A 46 -7.68 1.45 -5.08
N TRP A 47 -7.68 0.97 -6.31
CA TRP A 47 -8.90 0.69 -7.05
C TRP A 47 -8.82 -0.70 -7.65
N VAL A 48 -9.92 -1.43 -7.56
CA VAL A 48 -10.07 -2.73 -8.22
C VAL A 48 -11.41 -2.70 -8.95
N HIS A 49 -11.41 -3.11 -10.20
CA HIS A 49 -12.62 -3.14 -11.02
C HIS A 49 -13.69 -3.98 -10.32
N GLU A 50 -14.92 -3.49 -10.28
CA GLU A 50 -15.97 -4.12 -9.48
C GLU A 50 -16.23 -5.58 -9.86
N ASN A 51 -16.05 -5.94 -11.14
CA ASN A 51 -16.24 -7.31 -11.56
C ASN A 51 -15.12 -8.25 -11.14
N HIS A 52 -14.05 -7.71 -10.59
CA HIS A 52 -12.88 -8.49 -10.19
C HIS A 52 -12.56 -8.36 -8.71
N ARG A 53 -13.49 -7.84 -7.93
CA ARG A 53 -13.30 -7.71 -6.48
C ARG A 53 -13.43 -9.06 -5.80
N ARG A 54 -12.85 -9.16 -4.60
CA ARG A 54 -12.87 -10.37 -3.78
C ARG A 54 -12.10 -11.53 -4.41
N GLN A 55 -11.12 -11.21 -5.26
CA GLN A 55 -10.25 -12.21 -5.86
C GLN A 55 -8.80 -12.05 -5.41
N GLY A 56 -8.57 -11.26 -4.37
CA GLY A 56 -7.23 -11.06 -3.85
C GLY A 56 -6.39 -10.03 -4.59
N ILE A 57 -6.95 -9.31 -5.55
CA ILE A 57 -6.21 -8.33 -6.34
C ILE A 57 -5.76 -7.16 -5.46
N PHE A 58 -6.65 -6.66 -4.61
CA PHE A 58 -6.33 -5.55 -3.72
C PHE A 58 -5.16 -5.92 -2.81
N ARG A 59 -5.20 -7.09 -2.20
CA ARG A 59 -4.13 -7.53 -1.31
C ARG A 59 -2.82 -7.72 -2.08
N LYS A 60 -2.88 -8.25 -3.29
CA LYS A 60 -1.67 -8.44 -4.10
C LYS A 60 -1.04 -7.11 -4.48
N LEU A 61 -1.84 -6.12 -4.84
CA LEU A 61 -1.36 -4.77 -5.10
C LEU A 61 -0.74 -4.17 -3.84
N TRP A 62 -1.42 -4.33 -2.72
CA TRP A 62 -0.96 -3.77 -1.46
C TRP A 62 0.36 -4.40 -1.03
N ASP A 63 0.48 -5.72 -1.11
CA ASP A 63 1.69 -6.41 -0.73
C ASP A 63 2.86 -6.05 -1.65
N THR A 64 2.60 -5.85 -2.93
CA THR A 64 3.62 -5.44 -3.88
C THR A 64 4.15 -4.04 -3.54
N ARG A 65 3.26 -3.09 -3.28
CA ARG A 65 3.66 -1.74 -2.86
C ARG A 65 4.41 -1.78 -1.53
N TRP A 66 3.93 -2.58 -0.59
CA TRP A 66 4.55 -2.68 0.72
C TRP A 66 5.97 -3.23 0.63
N SER A 67 6.18 -4.28 -0.17
CA SER A 67 7.52 -4.81 -0.39
C SER A 67 8.47 -3.78 -0.97
N PHE A 68 7.96 -2.98 -1.90
CA PHE A 68 8.76 -1.93 -2.53
C PHE A 68 9.22 -0.90 -1.49
N VAL A 69 8.33 -0.43 -0.63
CA VAL A 69 8.72 0.57 0.36
C VAL A 69 9.63 -0.01 1.42
N GLN A 70 9.47 -1.26 1.78
CA GLN A 70 10.37 -1.91 2.73
C GLN A 70 11.78 -2.04 2.19
N GLN A 71 11.92 -2.18 0.87
CA GLN A 71 13.24 -2.31 0.25
C GLN A 71 13.91 -0.96 0.00
N HIS A 72 13.15 0.07 -0.28
CA HIS A 72 13.70 1.32 -0.77
C HIS A 72 13.58 2.51 0.16
N TYR A 73 12.69 2.46 1.13
CA TYR A 73 12.39 3.65 1.93
C TYR A 73 12.39 3.38 3.42
N LYS A 74 13.43 2.72 3.91
CA LYS A 74 13.57 2.50 5.36
C LYS A 74 13.69 3.84 6.08
N GLY A 75 13.05 3.97 7.20
CA GLY A 75 13.10 5.18 8.00
C GLY A 75 12.10 6.26 7.59
N TYR A 76 11.45 6.06 6.45
CA TYR A 76 10.42 7.01 6.03
C TYR A 76 9.15 6.79 6.85
N LYS A 77 8.40 7.86 7.04
CA LYS A 77 7.08 7.76 7.65
C LYS A 77 6.05 7.58 6.56
N ALA A 78 5.32 6.48 6.61
CA ALA A 78 4.21 6.24 5.68
C ALA A 78 2.90 6.60 6.36
N TYR A 79 2.01 7.27 5.64
CA TYR A 79 0.70 7.61 6.17
C TYR A 79 -0.35 7.52 5.09
N ALA A 80 -1.59 7.41 5.52
CA ALA A 80 -2.72 7.31 4.60
C ALA A 80 -3.99 7.85 5.26
N TRP A 81 -4.87 8.38 4.41
CA TRP A 81 -6.24 8.66 4.79
C TRP A 81 -7.03 7.50 4.21
N CYS A 82 -7.36 6.51 5.01
CA CYS A 82 -7.95 5.29 4.49
C CYS A 82 -9.46 5.25 4.68
N LYS A 83 -10.11 4.53 3.79
CA LYS A 83 -11.54 4.25 3.95
C LYS A 83 -11.71 3.12 4.96
N PRO A 84 -12.89 3.01 5.60
CA PRO A 84 -13.11 1.95 6.57
C PRO A 84 -12.80 0.55 6.05
N MET A 85 -13.03 0.31 4.75
CA MET A 85 -12.74 -0.98 4.15
C MET A 85 -11.27 -1.32 4.13
N SER A 86 -10.40 -0.30 4.07
CA SER A 86 -8.96 -0.51 3.99
C SER A 86 -8.28 -0.54 5.34
N LEU A 87 -8.95 -0.05 6.38
CA LEU A 87 -8.35 0.08 7.69
C LEU A 87 -7.81 -1.24 8.26
N PRO A 88 -8.55 -2.35 8.20
CA PRO A 88 -8.02 -3.58 8.77
C PRO A 88 -6.69 -4.02 8.16
N LEU A 89 -6.52 -3.85 6.86
CA LEU A 89 -5.27 -4.22 6.21
C LEU A 89 -4.12 -3.33 6.64
N LEU A 90 -4.36 -2.02 6.76
CA LEU A 90 -3.32 -1.11 7.22
C LEU A 90 -2.91 -1.41 8.65
N LEU A 91 -3.86 -1.70 9.51
CA LEU A 91 -3.54 -2.07 10.88
C LEU A 91 -2.75 -3.38 10.94
N GLU A 92 -3.10 -4.33 10.08
CA GLU A 92 -2.35 -5.57 9.97
C GLU A 92 -0.89 -5.32 9.60
N LYS A 93 -0.62 -4.30 8.79
CA LYS A 93 0.74 -3.95 8.37
C LYS A 93 1.48 -3.06 9.40
N GLY A 94 0.85 -2.78 10.52
CA GLY A 94 1.51 -2.05 11.61
C GLY A 94 1.28 -0.55 11.60
N PHE A 95 0.34 -0.06 10.82
CA PHE A 95 -0.03 1.36 10.88
C PHE A 95 -0.80 1.64 12.16
N ILE A 96 -0.66 2.84 12.65
CA ILE A 96 -1.32 3.30 13.86
C ILE A 96 -2.42 4.27 13.47
N GLU A 97 -3.59 4.06 14.02
CA GLU A 97 -4.72 4.92 13.74
C GLU A 97 -4.57 6.25 14.45
N GLY A 98 -4.78 7.33 13.73
CA GLY A 98 -4.72 8.66 14.31
C GLY A 98 -6.06 9.07 14.93
N ASP A 99 -6.12 10.32 15.37
CA ASP A 99 -7.28 10.81 16.13
C ASP A 99 -8.57 10.82 15.33
N ASN A 100 -8.49 10.90 14.02
CA ASN A 100 -9.67 10.99 13.18
C ASN A 100 -10.03 9.70 12.49
N CYS A 101 -9.67 8.61 13.07
CA CYS A 101 -10.01 7.28 12.63
C CYS A 101 -9.73 6.89 11.18
N VAL A 102 -9.54 7.81 10.26
CA VAL A 102 -9.20 7.49 8.87
C VAL A 102 -7.75 7.76 8.56
N TYR A 103 -7.04 8.43 9.46
CA TYR A 103 -5.61 8.71 9.26
C TYR A 103 -4.80 7.60 9.94
N VAL A 104 -3.88 7.04 9.22
CA VAL A 104 -2.97 6.03 9.78
C VAL A 104 -1.54 6.35 9.34
N GLU A 105 -0.58 5.97 10.15
CA GLU A 105 0.82 6.20 9.81
C GLU A 105 1.72 5.11 10.33
N LYS A 106 2.90 5.00 9.75
CA LYS A 106 3.91 4.05 10.19
C LYS A 106 5.28 4.53 9.73
N ILE A 107 6.29 4.33 10.56
CA ILE A 107 7.68 4.51 10.15
C ILE A 107 8.13 3.20 9.51
N ILE A 108 8.69 3.29 8.32
CA ILE A 108 9.15 2.12 7.60
C ILE A 108 10.44 1.61 8.27
N GLU A 109 10.42 0.36 8.68
CA GLU A 109 11.52 -0.25 9.37
C GLU A 109 12.19 -1.29 8.51
N ASP A 110 13.34 -1.78 8.97
CA ASP A 110 13.95 -2.95 8.35
C ASP A 110 13.00 -4.14 8.46
N ILE A 111 13.10 -5.05 7.52
CA ILE A 111 12.29 -6.26 7.57
C ILE A 111 12.70 -7.06 8.80
N LYS A 112 11.75 -7.38 9.66
CA LYS A 112 11.98 -8.09 10.90
C LYS A 112 11.17 -9.36 10.95
N PRO A 113 11.55 -10.28 11.84
CA PRO A 113 10.72 -11.46 12.06
C PRO A 113 9.32 -11.05 12.48
N PRO A 114 8.31 -11.82 12.11
CA PRO A 114 6.92 -11.42 12.36
C PRO A 114 6.60 -11.12 13.81
N PHE A 115 7.23 -11.82 14.72
CA PHE A 115 6.91 -11.61 16.12
C PHE A 115 7.40 -10.27 16.66
N GLU A 116 8.24 -9.55 15.93
CA GLU A 116 8.68 -8.24 16.35
C GLU A 116 7.90 -7.11 15.71
N GLN A 117 6.99 -7.43 14.82
CA GLN A 117 6.33 -6.40 14.07
C GLN A 117 5.02 -5.99 14.55
N CYS A 118 4.65 -6.47 15.67
CA CYS A 118 3.34 -6.35 15.92
C CYS A 118 2.94 -5.43 16.89
N PHE A 119 3.03 -4.36 16.88
CA PHE A 119 2.40 -3.64 17.73
C PHE A 119 1.57 -2.71 17.11
N VAL A 120 0.49 -3.07 16.62
CA VAL A 120 -0.46 -2.24 16.10
C VAL A 120 -1.30 -1.72 17.16
N SER A 121 -1.26 -0.50 17.42
CA SER A 121 -2.12 -0.01 18.39
C SER A 121 -3.20 0.71 17.73
N CYS A 122 -4.32 0.36 17.87
CA CYS A 122 -5.46 1.07 17.43
C CYS A 122 -6.34 1.44 18.54
#